data_837e22c446d7da3922cd51f87947fd0e
#
_entry.id   837e22c446d7da3922cd51f87947fd0e
#
_cell.length_a   1.000
_cell.length_b   1.000
_cell.length_c   1.000
_cell.angle_alpha   90.00
_cell.angle_beta   90.00
_cell.angle_gamma   90.00
#
_symmetry.space_group_name_H-M   'P 1'
#
loop_
_entity.id
_entity.type
_entity.pdbx_description
1 polymer ?
#
loop_
_entity_poly.entity_id
_entity_poly.type
_entity_poly.pdbx_seq_one_letter_code
_entity_poly.pdbx_strand_id
1 'polypeptide(L)'
;MKMVSNNSLTQARALKLPTREDSLRRDPSVAHFWMNNRELLESAWQEWEIENRGNLLVPDETLLDPRLRKAVNEAWENPDKENAVADLWEEIIPGVYVAQFFDLERLTEFRDYLSAVVNSKIPKRAPYGIQLNRHGIMLDPRSEGHLAAPNFQAFYSDIMNRYMRPIARLLIGTYGYDTQTFGFSIQYNPDKDKDLQPHTDASGATLNININLPDEKFTGSEVDFHDRTTGKIKRTIFEPGKAILHSGSVPHATHPITNGQRSNMVVWLYGDRMQVPRGSSSSYGAVNTKHSSNGDNESITAQQRWSLPKEPKDSFAPF
;
A
#
# COMPACT_ATOMS: atom_id res chain seq x y z
N MET A 1 -22.78 27.58 10.55
CA MET A 1 -22.82 26.33 9.79
C MET A 1 -23.10 26.70 8.34
N LYS A 2 -22.03 26.84 7.50
CA LYS A 2 -22.20 27.10 6.08
C LYS A 2 -22.82 25.87 5.44
N MET A 3 -23.99 26.01 4.80
CA MET A 3 -24.49 24.98 3.89
C MET A 3 -23.42 24.79 2.82
N VAL A 4 -22.75 23.64 2.85
CA VAL A 4 -21.93 23.19 1.72
C VAL A 4 -22.93 22.94 0.59
N SER A 5 -22.87 23.74 -0.46
CA SER A 5 -23.75 23.55 -1.61
C SER A 5 -23.39 22.20 -2.23
N ASN A 6 -24.36 21.31 -2.42
CA ASN A 6 -24.26 19.97 -3.05
C ASN A 6 -23.76 20.01 -4.50
N ASN A 7 -22.68 20.72 -4.78
CA ASN A 7 -22.22 20.99 -6.13
C ASN A 7 -20.88 20.30 -6.46
N SER A 8 -20.03 20.06 -5.44
CA SER A 8 -18.67 19.52 -5.69
C SER A 8 -18.72 18.09 -6.23
N LEU A 9 -19.59 17.26 -5.70
CA LEU A 9 -19.77 15.88 -6.15
C LEU A 9 -20.25 15.82 -7.62
N THR A 10 -21.22 16.67 -7.99
CA THR A 10 -21.71 16.76 -9.37
C THR A 10 -20.63 17.29 -10.31
N GLN A 11 -19.91 18.33 -9.91
CA GLN A 11 -18.80 18.90 -10.69
C GLN A 11 -17.66 17.88 -10.87
N ALA A 12 -17.27 17.18 -9.82
CA ALA A 12 -16.21 16.16 -9.88
C ALA A 12 -16.59 15.02 -10.84
N ARG A 13 -17.85 14.57 -10.82
CA ARG A 13 -18.36 13.53 -11.73
C ARG A 13 -18.39 13.97 -13.20
N ALA A 14 -18.46 15.28 -13.45
CA ALA A 14 -18.46 15.84 -14.80
C ALA A 14 -17.05 16.11 -15.36
N LEU A 15 -15.99 15.95 -14.55
CA LEU A 15 -14.62 16.17 -15.01
C LEU A 15 -14.25 15.22 -16.14
N LYS A 16 -13.66 15.78 -17.20
CA LYS A 16 -13.06 14.99 -18.28
C LYS A 16 -11.66 14.56 -17.87
N LEU A 17 -11.49 13.27 -17.61
CA LEU A 17 -10.19 12.70 -17.23
C LEU A 17 -9.16 12.83 -18.36
N PRO A 18 -7.87 12.97 -18.01
CA PRO A 18 -6.77 12.76 -18.94
C PRO A 18 -6.88 11.41 -19.62
N THR A 19 -6.41 11.31 -20.85
CA THR A 19 -6.42 10.04 -21.56
C THR A 19 -5.48 9.04 -20.88
N ARG A 20 -5.75 7.74 -21.07
CA ARG A 20 -4.84 6.70 -20.61
C ARG A 20 -3.46 6.84 -21.24
N GLU A 21 -3.41 7.26 -22.50
CA GLU A 21 -2.15 7.46 -23.22
C GLU A 21 -1.30 8.57 -22.60
N ASP A 22 -1.91 9.71 -22.30
CA ASP A 22 -1.23 10.83 -21.63
C ASP A 22 -0.74 10.42 -20.24
N SER A 23 -1.57 9.68 -19.51
CA SER A 23 -1.21 9.16 -18.18
C SER A 23 -0.02 8.20 -18.23
N LEU A 24 0.04 7.32 -19.22
CA LEU A 24 1.16 6.38 -19.41
C LEU A 24 2.45 7.10 -19.83
N ARG A 25 2.36 8.20 -20.61
CA ARG A 25 3.49 9.03 -21.00
C ARG A 25 3.95 9.97 -19.90
N ARG A 26 3.22 10.06 -18.80
CA ARG A 26 3.42 11.05 -17.74
C ARG A 26 3.44 12.48 -18.29
N ASP A 27 2.50 12.79 -19.20
CA ASP A 27 2.37 14.11 -19.76
C ASP A 27 2.16 15.15 -18.65
N PRO A 28 2.85 16.30 -18.68
CA PRO A 28 2.70 17.34 -17.66
C PRO A 28 1.27 17.82 -17.46
N SER A 29 0.41 17.74 -18.49
CA SER A 29 -1.01 18.08 -18.39
C SER A 29 -1.76 17.18 -17.41
N VAL A 30 -1.32 15.93 -17.22
CA VAL A 30 -1.92 14.99 -16.25
C VAL A 30 -1.68 15.46 -14.82
N ALA A 31 -0.44 15.83 -14.49
CA ALA A 31 -0.11 16.39 -13.18
C ALA A 31 -0.89 17.69 -12.93
N HIS A 32 -0.93 18.59 -13.91
CA HIS A 32 -1.71 19.82 -13.83
C HIS A 32 -3.21 19.56 -13.62
N PHE A 33 -3.78 18.55 -14.31
CA PHE A 33 -5.18 18.18 -14.12
C PHE A 33 -5.47 17.79 -12.66
N TRP A 34 -4.68 16.89 -12.08
CA TRP A 34 -4.90 16.43 -10.71
C TRP A 34 -4.66 17.55 -9.69
N MET A 35 -3.63 18.35 -9.88
CA MET A 35 -3.31 19.48 -9.00
C MET A 35 -4.42 20.53 -9.02
N ASN A 36 -4.90 20.93 -10.20
CA ASN A 36 -5.93 21.96 -10.34
C ASN A 36 -7.32 21.51 -9.83
N ASN A 37 -7.58 20.21 -9.77
CA ASN A 37 -8.87 19.68 -9.32
C ASN A 37 -8.79 19.10 -7.89
N ARG A 38 -7.66 19.22 -7.19
CA ARG A 38 -7.45 18.60 -5.88
C ARG A 38 -8.54 18.98 -4.87
N GLU A 39 -8.75 20.27 -4.65
CA GLU A 39 -9.73 20.76 -3.68
C GLU A 39 -11.16 20.34 -4.04
N LEU A 40 -11.49 20.37 -5.33
CA LEU A 40 -12.79 19.90 -5.81
C LEU A 40 -12.99 18.41 -5.52
N LEU A 41 -11.98 17.58 -5.77
CA LEU A 41 -12.04 16.14 -5.54
C LEU A 41 -12.11 15.81 -4.05
N GLU A 42 -11.33 16.49 -3.20
CA GLU A 42 -11.39 16.34 -1.75
C GLU A 42 -12.78 16.71 -1.21
N SER A 43 -13.35 17.84 -1.67
CA SER A 43 -14.71 18.25 -1.31
C SER A 43 -15.78 17.25 -1.80
N ALA A 44 -15.62 16.73 -3.01
CA ALA A 44 -16.55 15.73 -3.56
C ALA A 44 -16.52 14.41 -2.77
N TRP A 45 -15.35 13.96 -2.31
CA TRP A 45 -15.25 12.79 -1.45
C TRP A 45 -15.89 13.00 -0.08
N GLN A 46 -15.75 14.20 0.48
CA GLN A 46 -16.42 14.55 1.73
C GLN A 46 -17.94 14.56 1.56
N GLU A 47 -18.47 15.16 0.49
CA GLU A 47 -19.92 15.14 0.17
C GLU A 47 -20.41 13.69 -0.02
N TRP A 48 -19.65 12.87 -0.75
CA TRP A 48 -20.00 11.48 -0.99
C TRP A 48 -20.12 10.67 0.30
N GLU A 49 -19.19 10.82 1.25
CA GLU A 49 -19.30 10.13 2.55
C GLU A 49 -20.50 10.63 3.36
N ILE A 50 -20.83 11.92 3.29
CA ILE A 50 -22.01 12.48 3.95
C ILE A 50 -23.29 11.88 3.35
N GLU A 51 -23.40 11.80 2.02
CA GLU A 51 -24.56 11.22 1.34
C GLU A 51 -24.75 9.74 1.65
N ASN A 52 -23.67 9.00 1.87
CA ASN A 52 -23.70 7.57 2.15
C ASN A 52 -23.63 7.23 3.66
N ARG A 53 -23.72 8.24 4.52
CA ARG A 53 -23.67 8.03 5.97
C ARG A 53 -24.80 7.10 6.43
N GLY A 54 -24.42 6.04 7.16
CA GLY A 54 -25.34 5.02 7.65
C GLY A 54 -25.67 3.90 6.64
N ASN A 55 -25.28 4.04 5.38
CA ASN A 55 -25.44 3.00 4.35
C ASN A 55 -24.14 2.24 4.08
N LEU A 56 -22.99 2.86 4.35
CA LEU A 56 -21.68 2.27 4.18
C LEU A 56 -20.97 2.13 5.51
N LEU A 57 -20.13 1.11 5.59
CA LEU A 57 -19.14 0.96 6.65
C LEU A 57 -18.27 2.22 6.73
N VAL A 58 -17.94 2.64 7.95
CA VAL A 58 -16.83 3.52 8.20
C VAL A 58 -15.59 2.65 8.44
N PRO A 59 -14.61 2.63 7.52
CA PRO A 59 -13.43 1.81 7.70
C PRO A 59 -12.66 2.20 8.97
N ASP A 60 -12.36 1.20 9.80
CA ASP A 60 -11.58 1.37 11.02
C ASP A 60 -10.75 0.12 11.34
N GLU A 61 -10.00 0.14 12.43
CA GLU A 61 -9.12 -0.96 12.84
C GLU A 61 -9.85 -2.29 13.11
N THR A 62 -11.18 -2.28 13.29
CA THR A 62 -11.94 -3.52 13.51
C THR A 62 -12.02 -4.40 12.27
N LEU A 63 -11.63 -3.89 11.11
CA LEU A 63 -11.44 -4.66 9.88
C LEU A 63 -10.19 -5.56 9.91
N LEU A 64 -9.26 -5.31 10.83
CA LEU A 64 -8.01 -6.05 10.92
C LEU A 64 -8.18 -7.31 11.79
N ASP A 65 -7.32 -8.32 11.58
CA ASP A 65 -7.29 -9.55 12.38
C ASP A 65 -7.28 -9.24 13.89
N PRO A 66 -8.19 -9.82 14.70
CA PRO A 66 -8.29 -9.48 16.12
C PRO A 66 -7.02 -9.77 16.93
N ARG A 67 -6.25 -10.80 16.53
CA ARG A 67 -4.98 -11.14 17.21
C ARG A 67 -3.92 -10.09 16.89
N LEU A 68 -3.84 -9.67 15.62
CA LEU A 68 -2.94 -8.60 15.19
C LEU A 68 -3.27 -7.29 15.92
N ARG A 69 -4.54 -6.89 15.96
CA ARG A 69 -4.98 -5.69 16.69
C ARG A 69 -4.59 -5.73 18.16
N LYS A 70 -4.87 -6.85 18.82
CA LYS A 70 -4.56 -7.03 20.23
C LYS A 70 -3.06 -6.87 20.48
N ALA A 71 -2.22 -7.63 19.73
CA ALA A 71 -0.77 -7.59 19.90
C ALA A 71 -0.19 -6.20 19.63
N VAL A 72 -0.66 -5.54 18.57
CA VAL A 72 -0.23 -4.17 18.22
C VAL A 72 -0.63 -3.16 19.29
N ASN A 73 -1.86 -3.21 19.79
CA ASN A 73 -2.31 -2.29 20.86
C ASN A 73 -1.52 -2.51 22.15
N GLU A 74 -1.26 -3.76 22.53
CA GLU A 74 -0.41 -4.06 23.70
C GLU A 74 1.03 -3.56 23.53
N ALA A 75 1.59 -3.64 22.32
CA ALA A 75 2.93 -3.13 22.04
C ALA A 75 3.00 -1.58 22.02
N TRP A 76 1.95 -0.91 21.60
CA TRP A 76 1.83 0.56 21.72
C TRP A 76 1.73 1.02 23.17
N GLU A 77 1.05 0.26 24.05
CA GLU A 77 0.96 0.56 25.47
C GLU A 77 2.27 0.21 26.21
N ASN A 78 2.88 -0.89 25.82
CA ASN A 78 4.15 -1.38 26.39
C ASN A 78 5.03 -2.01 25.29
N PRO A 79 5.99 -1.25 24.74
CA PRO A 79 6.88 -1.72 23.68
C PRO A 79 7.65 -3.01 23.99
N ASP A 80 7.87 -3.36 25.25
CA ASP A 80 8.53 -4.61 25.64
C ASP A 80 7.70 -5.87 25.26
N LYS A 81 6.43 -5.70 24.89
CA LYS A 81 5.56 -6.77 24.41
C LYS A 81 5.60 -6.99 22.90
N GLU A 82 6.45 -6.30 22.15
CA GLU A 82 6.52 -6.36 20.70
C GLU A 82 6.74 -7.77 20.12
N ASN A 83 7.33 -8.69 20.90
CA ASN A 83 7.50 -10.08 20.47
C ASN A 83 6.17 -10.75 20.11
N ALA A 84 5.08 -10.41 20.81
CA ALA A 84 3.75 -10.92 20.47
C ALA A 84 3.28 -10.51 19.07
N VAL A 85 3.77 -9.37 18.57
CA VAL A 85 3.53 -8.94 17.19
C VAL A 85 4.41 -9.72 16.22
N ALA A 86 5.70 -9.88 16.54
CA ALA A 86 6.64 -10.65 15.71
C ALA A 86 6.18 -12.10 15.53
N ASP A 87 5.67 -12.74 16.57
CA ASP A 87 5.20 -14.14 16.57
C ASP A 87 4.01 -14.39 15.64
N LEU A 88 3.30 -13.35 15.20
CA LEU A 88 2.20 -13.46 14.23
C LEU A 88 2.69 -13.47 12.77
N TRP A 89 3.96 -13.15 12.53
CA TRP A 89 4.55 -13.04 11.20
C TRP A 89 5.53 -14.19 10.95
N GLU A 90 5.17 -15.09 10.04
CA GLU A 90 6.05 -16.18 9.60
C GLU A 90 7.09 -15.66 8.61
N GLU A 91 8.39 -15.78 8.91
CA GLU A 91 9.44 -15.51 7.95
C GLU A 91 9.58 -16.70 6.99
N ILE A 92 9.19 -16.52 5.73
CA ILE A 92 9.21 -17.59 4.71
C ILE A 92 10.53 -17.69 3.95
N ILE A 93 11.26 -16.59 3.84
CA ILE A 93 12.69 -16.47 3.48
C ILE A 93 13.22 -15.18 4.13
N PRO A 94 14.55 -14.98 4.21
CA PRO A 94 15.10 -13.79 4.83
C PRO A 94 14.51 -12.49 4.29
N GLY A 95 13.90 -11.70 5.17
CA GLY A 95 13.28 -10.41 4.87
C GLY A 95 11.92 -10.47 4.17
N VAL A 96 11.24 -11.64 4.20
CA VAL A 96 9.87 -11.82 3.69
C VAL A 96 9.01 -12.50 4.74
N TYR A 97 7.98 -11.81 5.21
CA TYR A 97 7.10 -12.22 6.30
C TYR A 97 5.66 -12.30 5.85
N VAL A 98 4.91 -13.28 6.36
CA VAL A 98 3.49 -13.51 6.04
C VAL A 98 2.67 -13.54 7.32
N ALA A 99 1.53 -12.85 7.33
CA ALA A 99 0.56 -12.89 8.44
C ALA A 99 -0.87 -12.73 7.95
N GLN A 100 -1.84 -13.12 8.80
CA GLN A 100 -3.22 -12.67 8.63
C GLN A 100 -3.31 -11.20 9.02
N PHE A 101 -3.82 -10.37 8.11
CA PHE A 101 -3.89 -8.92 8.31
C PHE A 101 -5.33 -8.42 8.46
N PHE A 102 -6.24 -8.84 7.57
CA PHE A 102 -7.65 -8.53 7.67
C PHE A 102 -8.42 -9.65 8.37
N ASP A 103 -9.46 -9.27 9.10
CA ASP A 103 -10.47 -10.19 9.62
C ASP A 103 -11.33 -10.71 8.46
N LEU A 104 -11.37 -12.03 8.29
CA LEU A 104 -12.08 -12.65 7.17
C LEU A 104 -13.61 -12.48 7.28
N GLU A 105 -14.15 -12.40 8.50
CA GLU A 105 -15.59 -12.18 8.72
C GLU A 105 -16.01 -10.77 8.30
N ARG A 106 -15.11 -9.79 8.43
CA ARG A 106 -15.38 -8.39 8.12
C ARG A 106 -14.85 -7.94 6.76
N LEU A 107 -14.11 -8.80 6.05
CA LEU A 107 -13.52 -8.45 4.77
C LEU A 107 -14.58 -8.10 3.70
N THR A 108 -15.76 -8.72 3.78
CA THR A 108 -16.90 -8.42 2.91
C THR A 108 -17.35 -6.97 3.07
N GLU A 109 -17.47 -6.46 4.29
CA GLU A 109 -17.86 -5.07 4.56
C GLU A 109 -16.87 -4.09 3.96
N PHE A 110 -15.57 -4.39 4.04
CA PHE A 110 -14.53 -3.57 3.42
C PHE A 110 -14.59 -3.62 1.89
N ARG A 111 -14.86 -4.79 1.31
CA ARG A 111 -15.04 -4.95 -0.14
C ARG A 111 -16.28 -4.21 -0.65
N ASP A 112 -17.37 -4.20 0.09
CA ASP A 112 -18.58 -3.43 -0.23
C ASP A 112 -18.27 -1.92 -0.22
N TYR A 113 -17.52 -1.45 0.77
CA TYR A 113 -17.05 -0.06 0.79
C TYR A 113 -16.20 0.27 -0.46
N LEU A 114 -15.21 -0.56 -0.80
CA LEU A 114 -14.38 -0.35 -2.00
C LEU A 114 -15.20 -0.41 -3.30
N SER A 115 -16.22 -1.26 -3.36
CA SER A 115 -17.15 -1.33 -4.50
C SER A 115 -17.96 -0.05 -4.64
N ALA A 116 -18.44 0.51 -3.53
CA ALA A 116 -19.13 1.80 -3.51
C ALA A 116 -18.18 2.95 -3.93
N VAL A 117 -16.91 2.91 -3.52
CA VAL A 117 -15.86 3.85 -3.98
C VAL A 117 -15.68 3.78 -5.50
N VAL A 118 -15.63 2.57 -6.08
CA VAL A 118 -15.55 2.41 -7.54
C VAL A 118 -16.79 2.99 -8.21
N ASN A 119 -17.97 2.71 -7.69
CA ASN A 119 -19.26 3.13 -8.23
C ASN A 119 -19.58 4.62 -7.99
N SER A 120 -18.83 5.32 -7.15
CA SER A 120 -19.02 6.76 -6.86
C SER A 120 -18.94 7.66 -8.10
N LYS A 121 -18.23 7.21 -9.14
CA LYS A 121 -17.88 7.97 -10.35
C LYS A 121 -17.03 9.22 -10.10
N ILE A 122 -16.55 9.43 -8.88
CA ILE A 122 -15.57 10.48 -8.61
C ILE A 122 -14.24 10.06 -9.25
N PRO A 123 -13.54 10.95 -9.96
CA PRO A 123 -12.24 10.66 -10.55
C PRO A 123 -11.22 10.14 -9.52
N LYS A 124 -10.53 9.09 -9.91
CA LYS A 124 -9.44 8.46 -9.16
C LYS A 124 -8.29 8.15 -10.11
N ARG A 125 -7.06 8.40 -9.68
CA ARG A 125 -5.89 8.07 -10.49
C ARG A 125 -5.58 6.58 -10.38
N ALA A 126 -5.39 5.93 -11.52
CA ALA A 126 -4.83 4.59 -11.56
C ALA A 126 -3.32 4.63 -11.25
N PRO A 127 -2.72 3.52 -10.77
CA PRO A 127 -1.30 3.45 -10.42
C PRO A 127 -0.39 3.34 -11.67
N TYR A 128 -0.55 4.27 -12.61
CA TYR A 128 0.31 4.35 -13.79
C TYR A 128 1.77 4.63 -13.39
N GLY A 129 2.68 3.91 -14.01
CA GLY A 129 4.11 4.08 -13.76
C GLY A 129 4.71 3.06 -12.80
N ILE A 130 3.87 2.27 -12.12
CA ILE A 130 4.29 1.06 -11.44
C ILE A 130 4.11 -0.06 -12.46
N GLN A 131 5.13 -0.33 -13.24
CA GLN A 131 5.20 -1.39 -14.24
C GLN A 131 3.84 -2.00 -14.61
N LEU A 132 3.21 -1.64 -15.67
CA LEU A 132 2.03 -2.28 -16.25
C LEU A 132 0.74 -2.31 -15.38
N ASN A 133 0.80 -2.11 -14.06
CA ASN A 133 -0.41 -2.08 -13.22
C ASN A 133 -1.26 -0.86 -13.55
N ARG A 134 -2.31 -1.11 -14.32
CA ARG A 134 -3.20 -0.11 -14.91
C ARG A 134 -4.57 -0.11 -14.26
N HIS A 135 -4.84 -1.15 -13.44
CA HIS A 135 -6.10 -1.37 -12.77
C HIS A 135 -5.90 -1.31 -11.26
N GLY A 136 -6.57 -0.38 -10.68
CA GLY A 136 -6.48 -0.02 -9.28
C GLY A 136 -6.60 1.48 -9.09
N ILE A 137 -6.37 1.94 -7.89
CA ILE A 137 -6.44 3.36 -7.52
C ILE A 137 -5.30 3.73 -6.59
N MET A 138 -4.86 4.99 -6.66
CA MET A 138 -3.94 5.56 -5.69
C MET A 138 -4.64 5.75 -4.35
N LEU A 139 -3.99 5.35 -3.26
CA LEU A 139 -4.55 5.38 -1.90
C LEU A 139 -3.85 6.39 -1.01
N ASP A 140 -2.54 6.58 -1.21
CA ASP A 140 -1.72 7.45 -0.37
C ASP A 140 -2.01 8.94 -0.62
N PRO A 141 -2.26 9.75 0.43
CA PRO A 141 -2.60 11.18 0.30
C PRO A 141 -1.48 12.04 -0.30
N ARG A 142 -0.26 11.51 -0.40
CA ARG A 142 0.86 12.17 -1.07
C ARG A 142 0.77 12.06 -2.59
N SER A 143 -0.05 11.13 -3.08
CA SER A 143 -0.25 10.90 -4.50
C SER A 143 -1.39 11.74 -5.04
N GLU A 144 -1.19 12.35 -6.18
CA GLU A 144 -2.26 13.07 -6.87
C GLU A 144 -3.39 12.12 -7.28
N GLY A 145 -4.63 12.59 -7.21
CA GLY A 145 -5.80 11.81 -7.61
C GLY A 145 -6.05 10.56 -6.77
N HIS A 146 -5.55 10.53 -5.53
CA HIS A 146 -5.80 9.44 -4.58
C HIS A 146 -7.25 9.38 -4.13
N LEU A 147 -7.63 8.30 -3.47
CA LEU A 147 -8.92 8.14 -2.79
C LEU A 147 -8.95 9.05 -1.55
N ALA A 148 -9.47 10.27 -1.72
CA ALA A 148 -9.46 11.31 -0.67
C ALA A 148 -10.71 11.27 0.25
N ALA A 149 -11.43 10.15 0.31
CA ALA A 149 -12.55 9.96 1.23
C ALA A 149 -12.05 10.04 2.69
N PRO A 150 -12.56 10.98 3.52
CA PRO A 150 -11.98 11.27 4.84
C PRO A 150 -11.89 10.06 5.77
N ASN A 151 -12.94 9.24 5.86
CA ASN A 151 -12.93 8.04 6.70
C ASN A 151 -11.93 6.99 6.19
N PHE A 152 -11.84 6.82 4.87
CA PHE A 152 -10.82 5.94 4.29
C PHE A 152 -9.41 6.46 4.60
N GLN A 153 -9.17 7.75 4.51
CA GLN A 153 -7.86 8.33 4.80
C GLN A 153 -7.48 8.22 6.28
N ALA A 154 -8.44 8.32 7.20
CA ALA A 154 -8.21 8.04 8.61
C ALA A 154 -7.77 6.59 8.82
N PHE A 155 -8.49 5.64 8.23
CA PHE A 155 -8.15 4.21 8.28
C PHE A 155 -6.79 3.91 7.62
N TYR A 156 -6.52 4.50 6.45
CA TYR A 156 -5.23 4.35 5.77
C TYR A 156 -4.07 4.88 6.62
N SER A 157 -4.26 6.03 7.27
CA SER A 157 -3.29 6.60 8.20
C SER A 157 -3.02 5.67 9.39
N ASP A 158 -4.05 5.02 9.93
CA ASP A 158 -3.89 4.04 11.01
C ASP A 158 -3.13 2.81 10.54
N ILE A 159 -3.46 2.25 9.38
CA ILE A 159 -2.69 1.15 8.78
C ILE A 159 -1.20 1.52 8.68
N MET A 160 -0.90 2.72 8.19
CA MET A 160 0.48 3.16 7.99
C MET A 160 1.20 3.42 9.32
N ASN A 161 0.57 4.16 10.22
CA ASN A 161 1.24 4.68 11.42
C ASN A 161 1.22 3.70 12.59
N ARG A 162 0.11 2.99 12.79
CA ARG A 162 -0.05 2.09 13.94
C ARG A 162 0.37 0.66 13.67
N TYR A 163 0.32 0.22 12.39
CA TYR A 163 0.59 -1.17 12.00
C TYR A 163 1.84 -1.29 11.14
N MET A 164 1.80 -0.83 9.89
CA MET A 164 2.89 -1.11 8.96
C MET A 164 4.25 -0.57 9.45
N ARG A 165 4.30 0.69 9.87
CA ARG A 165 5.57 1.34 10.25
C ARG A 165 6.25 0.66 11.44
N PRO A 166 5.61 0.42 12.60
CA PRO A 166 6.27 -0.28 13.69
C PRO A 166 6.59 -1.73 13.37
N ILE A 167 5.74 -2.45 12.63
CA ILE A 167 6.00 -3.84 12.24
C ILE A 167 7.19 -3.91 11.26
N ALA A 168 7.30 -2.99 10.29
CA ALA A 168 8.45 -2.92 9.39
C ALA A 168 9.74 -2.54 10.13
N ARG A 169 9.68 -1.67 11.14
CA ARG A 169 10.81 -1.38 12.02
C ARG A 169 11.27 -2.60 12.82
N LEU A 170 10.28 -3.38 13.31
CA LEU A 170 10.54 -4.58 14.11
C LEU A 170 11.15 -5.72 13.27
N LEU A 171 10.57 -6.00 12.10
CA LEU A 171 10.90 -7.19 11.30
C LEU A 171 11.96 -6.93 10.23
N ILE A 172 12.02 -5.72 9.67
CA ILE A 172 12.89 -5.37 8.54
C ILE A 172 13.97 -4.36 8.96
N GLY A 173 13.74 -3.62 10.03
CA GLY A 173 14.69 -2.58 10.48
C GLY A 173 14.64 -1.30 9.65
N THR A 174 13.44 -0.87 9.25
CA THR A 174 13.23 0.32 8.38
C THR A 174 13.29 1.66 9.10
N TYR A 175 13.69 1.69 10.36
CA TYR A 175 13.73 2.92 11.14
C TYR A 175 14.56 4.02 10.47
N GLY A 176 14.01 5.22 10.44
CA GLY A 176 14.61 6.38 9.74
C GLY A 176 14.28 6.46 8.25
N TYR A 177 13.67 5.43 7.67
CA TYR A 177 13.32 5.34 6.24
C TYR A 177 11.82 5.47 5.96
N ASP A 178 11.05 5.46 6.99
CA ASP A 178 9.61 5.32 6.95
C ASP A 178 8.86 6.65 7.02
N THR A 179 9.55 7.76 6.78
CA THR A 179 8.94 9.10 6.79
C THR A 179 8.16 9.40 5.52
N GLN A 180 8.44 8.70 4.44
CA GLN A 180 7.76 8.86 3.17
C GLN A 180 7.03 7.58 2.78
N THR A 181 5.83 7.73 2.22
CA THR A 181 4.93 6.63 1.95
C THR A 181 4.37 6.70 0.54
N PHE A 182 3.93 5.55 0.04
CA PHE A 182 3.23 5.42 -1.22
C PHE A 182 2.24 4.26 -1.09
N GLY A 183 1.07 4.36 -1.70
CA GLY A 183 0.07 3.32 -1.57
C GLY A 183 -0.94 3.31 -2.71
N PHE A 184 -1.30 2.11 -3.12
CA PHE A 184 -2.23 1.89 -4.22
C PHE A 184 -2.91 0.53 -4.07
N SER A 185 -4.05 0.37 -4.74
CA SER A 185 -4.63 -0.95 -5.00
C SER A 185 -4.23 -1.42 -6.39
N ILE A 186 -4.13 -2.74 -6.56
CA ILE A 186 -3.89 -3.38 -7.85
C ILE A 186 -4.89 -4.50 -8.08
N GLN A 187 -5.17 -4.77 -9.37
CA GLN A 187 -6.00 -5.89 -9.79
C GLN A 187 -5.30 -6.65 -10.91
N TYR A 188 -5.11 -7.94 -10.71
CA TYR A 188 -4.65 -8.86 -11.75
C TYR A 188 -5.84 -9.59 -12.33
N ASN A 189 -5.87 -9.69 -13.66
CA ASN A 189 -6.96 -10.31 -14.41
C ASN A 189 -6.41 -10.88 -15.73
N PRO A 190 -6.85 -12.05 -16.20
CA PRO A 190 -6.32 -12.68 -17.41
C PRO A 190 -6.38 -11.81 -18.67
N ASP A 191 -7.37 -10.91 -18.75
CA ASP A 191 -7.60 -10.08 -19.93
C ASP A 191 -6.88 -8.72 -19.88
N LYS A 192 -6.27 -8.39 -18.74
CA LYS A 192 -5.68 -7.06 -18.51
C LYS A 192 -4.26 -7.16 -17.95
N ASP A 193 -4.06 -6.84 -16.67
CA ASP A 193 -2.76 -6.96 -16.01
C ASP A 193 -2.61 -8.41 -15.55
N LYS A 194 -1.78 -9.19 -16.23
CA LYS A 194 -1.68 -10.64 -16.02
C LYS A 194 -0.60 -11.01 -15.01
N ASP A 195 0.54 -10.34 -15.09
CA ASP A 195 1.76 -10.69 -14.37
C ASP A 195 2.57 -9.46 -14.03
N LEU A 196 3.64 -9.67 -13.31
CA LEU A 196 4.66 -8.67 -13.08
C LEU A 196 6.05 -9.31 -13.15
N GLN A 197 6.86 -8.81 -14.07
CA GLN A 197 8.20 -9.32 -14.33
C GLN A 197 9.11 -9.21 -13.10
N PRO A 198 10.20 -9.98 -13.02
CA PRO A 198 11.15 -9.88 -11.92
C PRO A 198 11.64 -8.45 -11.69
N HIS A 199 11.50 -7.97 -10.46
CA HIS A 199 11.87 -6.61 -10.07
C HIS A 199 12.17 -6.54 -8.56
N THR A 200 12.63 -5.37 -8.13
CA THR A 200 12.67 -4.95 -6.72
C THR A 200 11.80 -3.71 -6.58
N ASP A 201 11.27 -3.49 -5.39
CA ASP A 201 10.47 -2.31 -5.12
C ASP A 201 11.36 -1.11 -4.80
N ALA A 202 10.92 0.07 -5.24
CA ALA A 202 11.57 1.33 -4.86
C ALA A 202 11.11 1.76 -3.45
N SER A 203 11.29 0.88 -2.48
CA SER A 203 10.84 1.05 -1.09
C SER A 203 11.87 0.48 -0.10
N GLY A 204 11.85 0.94 1.14
CA GLY A 204 12.55 0.29 2.25
C GLY A 204 11.80 -0.96 2.70
N ALA A 205 10.47 -0.88 2.75
CA ALA A 205 9.58 -1.99 3.03
C ALA A 205 8.30 -1.89 2.20
N THR A 206 7.80 -3.04 1.75
CA THR A 206 6.52 -3.21 1.06
C THR A 206 5.60 -4.09 1.88
N LEU A 207 4.39 -3.64 2.11
CA LEU A 207 3.28 -4.45 2.64
C LEU A 207 2.25 -4.65 1.53
N ASN A 208 2.06 -5.89 1.13
CA ASN A 208 1.15 -6.29 0.05
C ASN A 208 0.05 -7.18 0.65
N ILE A 209 -1.19 -6.70 0.67
CA ILE A 209 -2.32 -7.32 1.37
C ILE A 209 -3.33 -7.80 0.34
N ASN A 210 -3.70 -9.08 0.39
CA ASN A 210 -4.77 -9.60 -0.46
C ASN A 210 -6.13 -9.21 0.12
N ILE A 211 -6.97 -8.65 -0.74
CA ILE A 211 -8.33 -8.23 -0.39
C ILE A 211 -9.41 -9.03 -1.13
N ASN A 212 -9.08 -10.19 -1.69
CA ASN A 212 -10.09 -11.12 -2.18
C ASN A 212 -10.94 -11.68 -1.05
N LEU A 213 -12.20 -11.94 -1.33
CA LEU A 213 -13.07 -12.68 -0.42
C LEU A 213 -12.75 -14.18 -0.47
N PRO A 214 -13.08 -14.96 0.59
CA PRO A 214 -12.80 -16.39 0.64
C PRO A 214 -13.41 -17.22 -0.50
N ASP A 215 -14.50 -16.76 -1.09
CA ASP A 215 -15.19 -17.39 -2.22
C ASP A 215 -14.69 -16.90 -3.59
N GLU A 216 -13.97 -15.78 -3.65
CA GLU A 216 -13.35 -15.26 -4.87
C GLU A 216 -12.10 -16.06 -5.23
N LYS A 217 -12.27 -17.13 -5.99
CA LYS A 217 -11.16 -17.99 -6.41
C LYS A 217 -10.46 -17.45 -7.64
N PHE A 218 -9.14 -17.57 -7.65
CA PHE A 218 -8.31 -17.35 -8.83
C PHE A 218 -7.26 -18.46 -8.95
N THR A 219 -6.67 -18.60 -10.14
CA THR A 219 -5.58 -19.54 -10.41
C THR A 219 -4.43 -18.85 -11.10
N GLY A 220 -3.20 -19.32 -10.87
CA GLY A 220 -2.01 -18.59 -11.24
C GLY A 220 -1.74 -17.45 -10.26
N SER A 221 -0.99 -16.46 -10.69
CA SER A 221 -0.67 -15.26 -9.91
C SER A 221 0.12 -15.53 -8.63
N GLU A 222 0.84 -16.66 -8.59
CA GLU A 222 1.82 -16.96 -7.56
C GLU A 222 2.92 -15.88 -7.59
N VAL A 223 3.54 -15.64 -6.42
CA VAL A 223 4.66 -14.72 -6.31
C VAL A 223 5.91 -15.52 -5.94
N ASP A 224 6.94 -15.37 -6.74
CA ASP A 224 8.26 -15.90 -6.47
C ASP A 224 9.11 -14.84 -5.78
N PHE A 225 9.61 -15.14 -4.57
CA PHE A 225 10.60 -14.37 -3.87
C PHE A 225 11.97 -15.04 -3.96
N HIS A 226 12.99 -14.27 -4.27
CA HIS A 226 14.36 -14.77 -4.47
C HIS A 226 15.23 -14.45 -3.26
N ASP A 227 15.68 -15.49 -2.58
CA ASP A 227 16.71 -15.35 -1.54
C ASP A 227 18.08 -15.13 -2.20
N ARG A 228 18.60 -13.93 -2.10
CA ARG A 228 19.89 -13.56 -2.68
C ARG A 228 21.07 -14.28 -2.03
N THR A 229 20.93 -14.75 -0.81
CA THR A 229 22.01 -15.40 -0.05
C THR A 229 22.20 -16.84 -0.48
N THR A 230 21.07 -17.55 -0.66
CA THR A 230 21.09 -18.99 -0.98
C THR A 230 20.79 -19.28 -2.45
N GLY A 231 20.30 -18.29 -3.21
CA GLY A 231 19.81 -18.48 -4.58
C GLY A 231 18.48 -19.24 -4.66
N LYS A 232 17.86 -19.55 -3.53
CA LYS A 232 16.58 -20.27 -3.50
C LYS A 232 15.43 -19.36 -3.88
N ILE A 233 14.41 -19.95 -4.48
CA ILE A 233 13.14 -19.29 -4.81
C ILE A 233 12.07 -19.85 -3.88
N LYS A 234 11.35 -18.98 -3.20
CA LYS A 234 10.14 -19.30 -2.45
C LYS A 234 8.94 -18.83 -3.22
N ARG A 235 8.17 -19.78 -3.74
CA ARG A 235 6.86 -19.51 -4.34
C ARG A 235 5.80 -19.45 -3.27
N THR A 236 4.96 -18.43 -3.32
CA THR A 236 3.84 -18.25 -2.41
C THR A 236 2.57 -17.85 -3.16
N ILE A 237 1.43 -18.12 -2.57
CA ILE A 237 0.11 -17.76 -3.09
C ILE A 237 -0.52 -16.79 -2.09
N PHE A 238 -1.18 -15.77 -2.61
CA PHE A 238 -1.99 -14.90 -1.78
C PHE A 238 -3.28 -15.59 -1.36
N GLU A 239 -3.56 -15.55 -0.08
CA GLU A 239 -4.82 -16.00 0.51
C GLU A 239 -5.63 -14.80 1.01
N PRO A 240 -6.97 -14.90 1.09
CA PRO A 240 -7.84 -13.82 1.55
C PRO A 240 -7.40 -13.22 2.87
N GLY A 241 -7.29 -11.90 2.92
CA GLY A 241 -6.93 -11.14 4.12
C GLY A 241 -5.48 -11.28 4.58
N LYS A 242 -4.66 -12.15 3.95
CA LYS A 242 -3.23 -12.26 4.29
C LYS A 242 -2.40 -11.13 3.68
N ALA A 243 -1.38 -10.74 4.43
CA ALA A 243 -0.38 -9.79 3.99
C ALA A 243 0.99 -10.44 3.86
N ILE A 244 1.77 -9.94 2.91
CA ILE A 244 3.20 -10.21 2.78
C ILE A 244 3.91 -8.88 3.03
N LEU A 245 4.74 -8.85 4.07
CA LEU A 245 5.66 -7.75 4.35
C LEU A 245 7.06 -8.15 3.91
N HIS A 246 7.70 -7.36 3.08
CA HIS A 246 9.06 -7.65 2.64
C HIS A 246 9.93 -6.41 2.49
N SER A 247 11.24 -6.59 2.59
CA SER A 247 12.19 -5.54 2.20
C SER A 247 12.05 -5.26 0.70
N GLY A 248 12.01 -3.98 0.33
CA GLY A 248 11.95 -3.56 -1.07
C GLY A 248 13.09 -4.11 -1.93
N SER A 249 14.25 -4.41 -1.31
CA SER A 249 15.41 -4.98 -2.00
C SER A 249 15.27 -6.46 -2.37
N VAL A 250 14.27 -7.18 -1.86
CA VAL A 250 14.04 -8.60 -2.19
C VAL A 250 13.49 -8.70 -3.62
N PRO A 251 14.21 -9.37 -4.54
CA PRO A 251 13.71 -9.56 -5.88
C PRO A 251 12.49 -10.49 -5.90
N HIS A 252 11.46 -10.11 -6.63
CA HIS A 252 10.26 -10.91 -6.74
C HIS A 252 9.58 -10.73 -8.09
N ALA A 253 8.71 -11.68 -8.43
CA ALA A 253 7.94 -11.69 -9.66
C ALA A 253 6.55 -12.26 -9.41
N THR A 254 5.55 -11.76 -10.13
CA THR A 254 4.20 -12.32 -10.12
C THR A 254 3.98 -13.12 -11.39
N HIS A 255 3.64 -14.41 -11.25
CA HIS A 255 3.27 -15.29 -12.37
C HIS A 255 1.95 -14.87 -13.01
N PRO A 256 1.73 -15.24 -14.28
CA PRO A 256 0.47 -14.94 -14.94
C PRO A 256 -0.74 -15.51 -14.20
N ILE A 257 -1.75 -14.67 -13.96
CA ILE A 257 -3.06 -15.12 -13.53
C ILE A 257 -3.75 -15.78 -14.72
N THR A 258 -4.34 -16.96 -14.51
CA THR A 258 -4.95 -17.75 -15.57
C THR A 258 -6.47 -17.76 -15.52
N ASN A 259 -7.05 -17.54 -14.35
CA ASN A 259 -8.50 -17.44 -14.17
C ASN A 259 -8.82 -16.60 -12.91
N GLY A 260 -9.99 -16.00 -12.90
CA GLY A 260 -10.46 -15.17 -11.80
C GLY A 260 -9.78 -13.80 -11.75
N GLN A 261 -9.81 -13.17 -10.56
CA GLN A 261 -9.20 -11.87 -10.31
C GLN A 261 -8.50 -11.90 -8.95
N ARG A 262 -7.27 -11.40 -8.89
CA ARG A 262 -6.58 -11.10 -7.64
C ARG A 262 -6.56 -9.60 -7.40
N SER A 263 -7.03 -9.20 -6.24
CA SER A 263 -7.06 -7.79 -5.79
C SER A 263 -6.20 -7.62 -4.56
N ASN A 264 -5.29 -6.67 -4.59
CA ASN A 264 -4.40 -6.39 -3.47
C ASN A 264 -4.36 -4.89 -3.17
N MET A 265 -4.10 -4.57 -1.91
CA MET A 265 -3.68 -3.26 -1.44
C MET A 265 -2.17 -3.32 -1.18
N VAL A 266 -1.42 -2.40 -1.77
CA VAL A 266 0.04 -2.33 -1.65
C VAL A 266 0.44 -1.00 -1.07
N VAL A 267 1.25 -1.02 -0.02
CA VAL A 267 1.75 0.19 0.63
C VAL A 267 3.26 0.09 0.84
N TRP A 268 3.94 1.20 0.63
CA TRP A 268 5.39 1.32 0.68
C TRP A 268 5.82 2.34 1.72
N LEU A 269 6.94 2.01 2.40
CA LEU A 269 7.72 2.95 3.17
C LEU A 269 9.02 3.23 2.41
N TYR A 270 9.26 4.47 2.04
CA TYR A 270 10.45 4.81 1.25
C TYR A 270 11.68 5.02 2.10
N GLY A 271 11.61 5.95 3.01
CA GLY A 271 12.72 6.38 3.80
C GLY A 271 13.78 7.23 3.07
N ASP A 272 15.02 7.15 3.55
CA ASP A 272 16.15 7.89 2.99
C ASP A 272 16.43 7.43 1.55
N ARG A 273 16.69 8.38 0.66
CA ARG A 273 17.05 8.13 -0.75
C ARG A 273 18.23 7.17 -0.92
N MET A 274 19.15 7.15 0.02
CA MET A 274 20.35 6.29 -0.03
C MET A 274 20.03 4.81 0.15
N GLN A 275 18.84 4.47 0.60
CA GLN A 275 18.45 3.13 1.03
C GLN A 275 17.39 2.49 0.15
N VAL A 276 16.72 3.28 -0.66
CA VAL A 276 15.83 2.77 -1.71
C VAL A 276 16.68 2.20 -2.85
N PRO A 277 16.43 0.96 -3.30
CA PRO A 277 17.16 0.39 -4.42
C PRO A 277 17.08 1.29 -5.65
N ARG A 278 18.21 1.74 -6.17
CA ARG A 278 18.26 2.54 -7.39
C ARG A 278 18.09 1.63 -8.59
N GLY A 279 17.13 1.87 -9.43
CA GLY A 279 17.02 1.29 -10.76
C GLY A 279 16.16 0.04 -10.86
N SER A 280 14.88 0.17 -10.60
CA SER A 280 13.91 -0.87 -10.98
C SER A 280 13.55 -0.89 -12.47
N SER A 281 14.10 0.01 -13.27
CA SER A 281 13.70 0.18 -14.68
C SER A 281 14.83 0.15 -15.70
N SER A 282 16.06 -0.15 -15.33
CA SER A 282 17.12 -0.31 -16.33
C SER A 282 17.98 -1.54 -16.04
N SER A 283 18.22 -2.29 -17.10
CA SER A 283 19.10 -3.44 -17.24
C SER A 283 20.58 -3.14 -16.95
N TYR A 284 20.90 -2.31 -15.97
CA TYR A 284 22.27 -2.04 -15.58
C TYR A 284 22.52 -2.49 -14.15
N GLY A 285 23.38 -3.46 -14.08
CA GLY A 285 24.20 -4.01 -13.02
C GLY A 285 23.78 -3.74 -11.57
N ALA A 286 23.55 -4.80 -10.84
CA ALA A 286 23.52 -4.80 -9.40
C ALA A 286 24.70 -3.96 -8.87
N VAL A 287 24.41 -2.74 -8.47
CA VAL A 287 25.34 -2.01 -7.61
C VAL A 287 25.27 -2.74 -6.27
N ASN A 288 26.32 -3.48 -5.96
CA ASN A 288 26.62 -3.92 -4.60
C ASN A 288 26.58 -2.66 -3.72
N THR A 289 25.44 -2.37 -3.15
CA THR A 289 25.38 -1.56 -1.96
C THR A 289 25.97 -2.42 -0.84
N LYS A 290 27.32 -2.43 -0.75
CA LYS A 290 27.93 -2.62 0.55
C LYS A 290 27.22 -1.62 1.44
N HIS A 291 26.50 -2.12 2.44
CA HIS A 291 26.11 -1.30 3.56
C HIS A 291 27.37 -0.54 3.98
N SER A 292 27.39 0.76 3.76
CA SER A 292 28.36 1.61 4.40
C SER A 292 28.01 1.59 5.88
N SER A 293 28.63 0.66 6.57
CA SER A 293 28.64 0.54 8.02
C SER A 293 29.55 1.63 8.61
N ASN A 294 29.27 2.89 8.30
CA ASN A 294 29.87 4.03 8.96
C ASN A 294 28.76 4.98 9.41
N GLY A 295 27.97 4.53 10.30
CA GLY A 295 27.03 5.24 11.14
C GLY A 295 26.65 4.22 12.20
N ASP A 296 26.88 4.56 13.45
CA ASP A 296 26.66 3.73 14.61
C ASP A 296 25.41 2.88 14.45
N ASN A 297 25.60 1.55 14.40
CA ASN A 297 24.56 0.54 14.52
C ASN A 297 24.03 0.57 15.98
N GLU A 298 23.52 1.71 16.42
CA GLU A 298 22.65 1.73 17.58
C GLU A 298 21.40 0.96 17.21
N SER A 299 21.28 -0.24 17.78
CA SER A 299 20.05 -1.00 17.68
C SER A 299 18.93 -0.14 18.23
N ILE A 300 17.98 0.26 17.35
CA ILE A 300 16.83 1.05 17.78
C ILE A 300 16.08 0.31 18.88
N THR A 301 15.73 1.06 19.92
CA THR A 301 14.99 0.51 21.06
C THR A 301 13.54 0.17 20.69
N ALA A 302 12.89 -0.68 21.50
CA ALA A 302 11.48 -0.98 21.34
C ALA A 302 10.65 0.31 21.37
N GLN A 303 10.95 1.26 22.26
CA GLN A 303 10.27 2.55 22.34
C GLN A 303 10.40 3.37 21.05
N GLN A 304 11.55 3.31 20.40
CA GLN A 304 11.74 3.98 19.11
C GLN A 304 10.96 3.28 17.98
N ARG A 305 10.88 1.94 17.98
CA ARG A 305 10.04 1.23 17.00
C ARG A 305 8.57 1.57 17.12
N TRP A 306 8.05 1.63 18.33
CA TRP A 306 6.66 1.94 18.67
C TRP A 306 6.46 3.44 18.95
N SER A 307 6.90 4.28 18.04
CA SER A 307 6.71 5.72 18.09
C SER A 307 6.14 6.24 16.76
N LEU A 308 5.38 7.32 16.84
CA LEU A 308 4.91 8.01 15.64
C LEU A 308 6.10 8.55 14.83
N PRO A 309 6.00 8.63 13.51
CA PRO A 309 7.05 9.20 12.70
C PRO A 309 7.23 10.68 13.04
N LYS A 310 8.48 11.13 13.01
CA LYS A 310 8.77 12.57 13.02
C LYS A 310 8.46 13.14 11.65
N GLU A 311 8.12 14.43 11.59
CA GLU A 311 7.95 15.18 10.35
C GLU A 311 9.09 14.84 9.36
N PRO A 312 8.75 14.48 8.12
CA PRO A 312 9.77 14.11 7.15
C PRO A 312 10.68 15.29 6.85
N LYS A 313 11.97 15.08 6.95
CA LYS A 313 12.98 16.09 6.58
C LYS A 313 13.16 16.20 5.07
N ASP A 314 12.69 15.22 4.31
CA ASP A 314 12.84 15.12 2.86
C ASP A 314 11.45 15.16 2.18
N SER A 315 11.30 16.06 1.21
CA SER A 315 10.09 16.20 0.39
C SER A 315 10.12 15.32 -0.86
N PHE A 316 11.05 14.39 -0.96
CA PHE A 316 11.18 13.51 -2.12
C PHE A 316 9.93 12.67 -2.32
N ALA A 317 9.27 12.85 -3.46
CA ALA A 317 8.20 12.01 -3.95
C ALA A 317 8.69 11.31 -5.23
N PRO A 318 8.94 9.99 -5.22
CA PRO A 318 9.51 9.28 -6.36
C PRO A 318 8.54 9.09 -7.53
N PHE A 319 7.24 9.36 -7.34
CA PHE A 319 6.19 9.21 -8.37
C PHE A 319 5.22 10.38 -8.40
#